data_81944b458bbfa1121e153b21dc1797b0
#
_entry.id   81944b458bbfa1121e153b21dc1797b0
#
_cell.length_a   1.000
_cell.length_b   1.000
_cell.length_c   1.000
_cell.angle_alpha   90.00
_cell.angle_beta   90.00
_cell.angle_gamma   90.00
#
_symmetry.space_group_name_H-M   'P 1'
#
loop_
_entity.id
_entity.type
_entity.pdbx_description
1 polymer ?
#
loop_
_entity_poly.entity_id
_entity_poly.type
_entity_poly.pdbx_seq_one_letter_code
_entity_poly.pdbx_strand_id
1 'polypeptide(L)'
;MRKAIIGIQLFISFLLVIYLGIMIQEVHYIYKSDYGFNKDKVFISTVPLDTSDSTKQVLYNQLRAIPGVENVSFSDGTMGLLDNHGSLPVDVEGQSFSIDPTNVDSAYLHTMGIKVIEGRNFQPADNNVAIINKSASDRINIGSKILLEPEEDSVTIIGVCDHIRYNTTRIASNQPFILVLKPSTRIHLNLSIATSADTKRVQKQANDIIQRELRDVSKLKTQEDKLEKMASKYPTPLVSFNKKLEESYESEFRFFKWIFILSLICTLITLIGVFCLMMFESEYRRKEIGIRKVAGATSGEIVGMLCKQYLPLILISFAAAAPFAALSGHQTLSYFEDHVSMPSIWWVFPLALVIVGGIVMATILLQSWRTARENPVNSIKTE
;
A
#
# COMPACT_ATOMS: atom_id res chain seq x y z
N MET A 1 15.11 5.37 39.67
CA MET A 1 14.98 6.40 38.65
C MET A 1 15.59 5.96 37.29
N ARG A 2 16.89 5.60 37.20
CA ARG A 2 17.58 5.24 35.94
C ARG A 2 16.94 4.07 35.14
N LYS A 3 16.57 2.96 35.83
CA LYS A 3 15.89 1.81 35.21
C LYS A 3 14.51 2.17 34.67
N ALA A 4 13.81 3.13 35.27
CA ALA A 4 12.53 3.60 34.79
C ALA A 4 12.66 4.35 33.45
N ILE A 5 13.72 5.16 33.29
CA ILE A 5 13.98 5.87 32.00
C ILE A 5 14.21 4.86 30.88
N ILE A 6 15.04 3.84 31.13
CA ILE A 6 15.29 2.79 30.14
C ILE A 6 14.01 1.98 29.85
N GLY A 7 13.21 1.71 30.88
CA GLY A 7 11.91 1.05 30.68
C GLY A 7 10.99 1.83 29.76
N ILE A 8 10.94 3.16 29.89
CA ILE A 8 10.17 4.05 28.98
C ILE A 8 10.78 4.05 27.59
N GLN A 9 12.10 4.10 27.43
CA GLN A 9 12.76 4.04 26.12
C GLN A 9 12.49 2.70 25.42
N LEU A 10 12.58 1.58 26.15
CA LEU A 10 12.24 0.24 25.64
C LEU A 10 10.76 0.16 25.24
N PHE A 11 9.85 0.70 26.06
CA PHE A 11 8.43 0.76 25.76
C PHE A 11 8.18 1.48 24.43
N ILE A 12 8.76 2.68 24.24
CA ILE A 12 8.61 3.46 23.00
C ILE A 12 9.21 2.68 21.81
N SER A 13 10.40 2.09 21.98
CA SER A 13 11.04 1.31 20.91
C SER A 13 10.20 0.10 20.49
N PHE A 14 9.68 -0.67 21.46
CA PHE A 14 8.78 -1.79 21.15
C PHE A 14 7.49 -1.33 20.46
N LEU A 15 6.86 -0.27 20.98
CA LEU A 15 5.65 0.30 20.40
C LEU A 15 5.86 0.65 18.93
N LEU A 16 6.92 1.40 18.61
CA LEU A 16 7.21 1.84 17.24
C LEU A 16 7.59 0.68 16.33
N VAL A 17 8.38 -0.30 16.79
CA VAL A 17 8.79 -1.45 15.97
C VAL A 17 7.60 -2.38 15.69
N ILE A 18 6.71 -2.64 16.66
CA ILE A 18 5.49 -3.43 16.44
C ILE A 18 4.58 -2.69 15.47
N TYR A 19 4.31 -1.40 15.69
CA TYR A 19 3.47 -0.59 14.82
C TYR A 19 4.02 -0.57 13.39
N LEU A 20 5.33 -0.38 13.22
CA LEU A 20 5.98 -0.45 11.91
C LEU A 20 5.78 -1.81 11.25
N GLY A 21 5.91 -2.91 12.00
CA GLY A 21 5.67 -4.26 11.50
C GLY A 21 4.23 -4.45 11.00
N ILE A 22 3.23 -3.92 11.70
CA ILE A 22 1.82 -3.91 11.29
C ILE A 22 1.67 -3.14 9.96
N MET A 23 2.26 -1.95 9.85
CA MET A 23 2.16 -1.12 8.65
C MET A 23 2.86 -1.75 7.43
N ILE A 24 3.98 -2.45 7.63
CA ILE A 24 4.65 -3.20 6.55
C ILE A 24 3.73 -4.31 6.02
N GLN A 25 2.97 -4.99 6.89
CA GLN A 25 2.01 -6.00 6.46
C GLN A 25 0.84 -5.40 5.68
N GLU A 26 0.37 -4.22 6.07
CA GLU A 26 -0.66 -3.50 5.31
C GLU A 26 -0.17 -3.12 3.91
N VAL A 27 1.03 -2.55 3.79
CA VAL A 27 1.65 -2.28 2.49
C VAL A 27 1.75 -3.54 1.63
N HIS A 28 2.19 -4.65 2.23
CA HIS A 28 2.27 -5.93 1.55
C HIS A 28 0.90 -6.44 1.10
N TYR A 29 -0.13 -6.25 1.92
CA TYR A 29 -1.51 -6.58 1.59
C TYR A 29 -2.01 -5.76 0.40
N ILE A 30 -1.80 -4.43 0.38
CA ILE A 30 -2.17 -3.55 -0.72
C ILE A 30 -1.57 -4.04 -2.04
N TYR A 31 -0.26 -4.37 -2.05
CA TYR A 31 0.41 -4.83 -3.28
C TYR A 31 0.02 -6.25 -3.71
N LYS A 32 -0.27 -7.15 -2.77
CA LYS A 32 -0.62 -8.55 -3.07
C LYS A 32 -2.10 -8.80 -3.24
N SER A 33 -2.96 -7.89 -2.84
CA SER A 33 -4.41 -8.03 -3.01
C SER A 33 -4.76 -8.35 -4.45
N ASP A 34 -5.71 -9.25 -4.60
CA ASP A 34 -6.32 -9.51 -5.90
C ASP A 34 -7.24 -8.36 -6.26
N TYR A 35 -6.94 -7.69 -7.34
CA TYR A 35 -7.76 -6.61 -7.87
C TYR A 35 -8.84 -7.09 -8.83
N GLY A 36 -8.89 -8.41 -9.12
CA GLY A 36 -9.81 -8.99 -10.08
C GLY A 36 -9.46 -8.70 -11.54
N PHE A 37 -8.28 -8.07 -11.78
CA PHE A 37 -7.74 -7.79 -13.10
C PHE A 37 -6.21 -7.88 -13.12
N ASN A 38 -5.62 -7.86 -14.31
CA ASN A 38 -4.20 -8.14 -14.49
C ASN A 38 -3.31 -6.89 -14.28
N LYS A 39 -3.26 -6.38 -13.03
CA LYS A 39 -2.56 -5.14 -12.66
C LYS A 39 -1.08 -5.09 -13.07
N ASP A 40 -0.41 -6.24 -13.13
CA ASP A 40 1.03 -6.29 -13.44
C ASP A 40 1.34 -6.09 -14.93
N LYS A 41 0.33 -6.29 -15.79
CA LYS A 41 0.45 -6.13 -17.23
C LYS A 41 -0.13 -4.80 -17.75
N VAL A 42 -0.86 -4.07 -16.91
CA VAL A 42 -1.58 -2.86 -17.31
C VAL A 42 -0.73 -1.62 -17.11
N PHE A 43 -0.72 -0.77 -18.12
CA PHE A 43 -0.11 0.55 -18.14
C PHE A 43 -1.17 1.61 -18.44
N ILE A 44 -1.05 2.76 -17.80
CA ILE A 44 -2.07 3.80 -17.78
C ILE A 44 -1.43 5.13 -18.13
N SER A 45 -2.14 5.91 -18.94
CA SER A 45 -1.87 7.32 -19.21
C SER A 45 -3.17 8.08 -19.18
N THR A 46 -3.17 9.32 -18.73
CA THR A 46 -4.33 10.21 -18.86
C THR A 46 -4.09 11.11 -20.06
N VAL A 47 -5.02 11.16 -20.96
CA VAL A 47 -4.97 11.98 -22.18
C VAL A 47 -5.91 13.18 -22.07
N PRO A 48 -5.72 14.26 -22.85
CA PRO A 48 -6.57 15.45 -22.78
C PRO A 48 -8.05 15.13 -23.07
N LEU A 49 -8.95 15.86 -22.39
CA LEU A 49 -10.42 15.73 -22.54
C LEU A 49 -10.90 15.97 -23.97
N ASP A 50 -10.23 16.88 -24.70
CA ASP A 50 -10.62 17.30 -26.06
C ASP A 50 -10.06 16.37 -27.15
N THR A 51 -9.60 15.17 -26.78
CA THR A 51 -9.08 14.22 -27.77
C THR A 51 -10.21 13.69 -28.65
N SER A 52 -10.18 14.06 -29.93
CA SER A 52 -11.19 13.66 -30.91
C SER A 52 -11.21 12.13 -31.12
N ASP A 53 -12.34 11.59 -31.53
CA ASP A 53 -12.46 10.15 -31.81
C ASP A 53 -11.52 9.70 -32.93
N SER A 54 -11.24 10.57 -33.92
CA SER A 54 -10.22 10.31 -34.92
C SER A 54 -8.82 10.17 -34.32
N THR A 55 -8.46 11.02 -33.37
CA THR A 55 -7.17 10.92 -32.64
C THR A 55 -7.10 9.66 -31.79
N LYS A 56 -8.20 9.31 -31.10
CA LYS A 56 -8.29 8.04 -30.35
C LYS A 56 -8.06 6.84 -31.26
N GLN A 57 -8.67 6.84 -32.44
CA GLN A 57 -8.51 5.76 -33.43
C GLN A 57 -7.07 5.66 -33.97
N VAL A 58 -6.41 6.79 -34.19
CA VAL A 58 -5.01 6.84 -34.62
C VAL A 58 -4.11 6.28 -33.49
N LEU A 59 -4.30 6.74 -32.25
CA LEU A 59 -3.58 6.23 -31.09
C LEU A 59 -3.79 4.72 -30.92
N TYR A 60 -5.03 4.25 -31.00
CA TYR A 60 -5.36 2.82 -30.89
C TYR A 60 -4.56 2.00 -31.93
N ASN A 61 -4.59 2.40 -33.20
CA ASN A 61 -3.92 1.69 -34.28
C ASN A 61 -2.40 1.69 -34.12
N GLN A 62 -1.81 2.84 -33.79
CA GLN A 62 -0.35 2.97 -33.62
C GLN A 62 0.16 2.23 -32.40
N LEU A 63 -0.54 2.32 -31.28
CA LEU A 63 -0.13 1.64 -30.04
C LEU A 63 -0.26 0.12 -30.17
N ARG A 64 -1.33 -0.36 -30.81
CA ARG A 64 -1.52 -1.79 -31.05
C ARG A 64 -0.52 -2.38 -32.04
N ALA A 65 0.07 -1.57 -32.88
CA ALA A 65 1.11 -2.00 -33.84
C ALA A 65 2.48 -2.20 -33.15
N ILE A 66 2.66 -1.77 -31.89
CA ILE A 66 3.93 -1.96 -31.15
C ILE A 66 4.06 -3.45 -30.77
N PRO A 67 5.16 -4.13 -31.16
CA PRO A 67 5.40 -5.50 -30.75
C PRO A 67 5.47 -5.64 -29.24
N GLY A 68 4.59 -6.47 -28.67
CA GLY A 68 4.45 -6.70 -27.23
C GLY A 68 3.23 -6.00 -26.60
N VAL A 69 2.51 -5.15 -27.33
CA VAL A 69 1.18 -4.65 -26.90
C VAL A 69 0.12 -5.68 -27.25
N GLU A 70 -0.63 -6.14 -26.26
CA GLU A 70 -1.73 -7.10 -26.45
C GLU A 70 -3.03 -6.38 -26.80
N ASN A 71 -3.39 -5.36 -26.00
CA ASN A 71 -4.62 -4.61 -26.19
C ASN A 71 -4.45 -3.14 -25.77
N VAL A 72 -5.34 -2.30 -26.29
CA VAL A 72 -5.47 -0.87 -25.98
C VAL A 72 -6.93 -0.58 -25.75
N SER A 73 -7.26 0.25 -24.76
CA SER A 73 -8.62 0.69 -24.49
C SER A 73 -8.67 2.09 -23.89
N PHE A 74 -9.83 2.72 -23.95
CA PHE A 74 -10.12 4.01 -23.36
C PHE A 74 -11.25 3.88 -22.32
N SER A 75 -11.16 4.64 -21.23
CA SER A 75 -12.16 4.67 -20.18
C SER A 75 -12.22 6.03 -19.49
N ASP A 76 -13.30 6.32 -18.77
CA ASP A 76 -13.43 7.54 -17.96
C ASP A 76 -12.59 7.50 -16.69
N GLY A 77 -12.22 6.32 -16.24
CA GLY A 77 -11.44 6.11 -15.04
C GLY A 77 -10.66 4.80 -15.04
N THR A 78 -9.79 4.66 -14.10
CA THR A 78 -8.99 3.45 -13.90
C THR A 78 -9.46 2.70 -12.66
N MET A 79 -9.91 1.45 -12.85
CA MET A 79 -10.25 0.55 -11.76
C MET A 79 -9.10 0.42 -10.75
N GLY A 80 -9.42 0.34 -9.45
CA GLY A 80 -8.45 0.13 -8.38
C GLY A 80 -7.68 1.37 -7.95
N LEU A 81 -7.97 2.55 -8.51
CA LEU A 81 -7.35 3.81 -8.16
C LEU A 81 -8.39 4.81 -7.60
N LEU A 82 -7.91 5.83 -6.87
CA LEU A 82 -8.73 6.95 -6.41
C LEU A 82 -9.00 7.90 -7.61
N ASP A 83 -9.84 7.47 -8.52
CA ASP A 83 -10.43 8.37 -9.49
C ASP A 83 -11.81 8.78 -8.96
N ASN A 84 -12.08 10.08 -8.88
CA ASN A 84 -13.34 10.63 -8.38
C ASN A 84 -14.48 10.30 -9.35
N HIS A 85 -14.98 9.08 -9.27
CA HIS A 85 -16.26 8.71 -9.85
C HIS A 85 -17.33 8.96 -8.78
N GLY A 86 -18.26 9.84 -9.05
CA GLY A 86 -19.39 10.05 -8.16
C GLY A 86 -20.32 8.86 -8.25
N SER A 87 -20.73 8.31 -7.11
CA SER A 87 -21.82 7.34 -7.07
C SER A 87 -23.13 8.00 -7.49
N LEU A 88 -23.87 7.38 -8.38
CA LEU A 88 -25.19 7.82 -8.81
C LEU A 88 -26.27 7.00 -8.10
N PRO A 89 -27.35 7.65 -7.60
CA PRO A 89 -28.51 6.93 -7.12
C PRO A 89 -29.26 6.33 -8.32
N VAL A 90 -29.51 5.04 -8.28
CA VAL A 90 -30.32 4.34 -9.26
C VAL A 90 -31.51 3.69 -8.56
N ASP A 91 -32.65 3.67 -9.25
CA ASP A 91 -33.85 2.98 -8.80
C ASP A 91 -34.05 1.72 -9.66
N VAL A 92 -34.11 0.58 -9.02
CA VAL A 92 -34.41 -0.70 -9.66
C VAL A 92 -35.56 -1.35 -8.88
N GLU A 93 -36.71 -1.52 -9.54
CA GLU A 93 -37.91 -2.14 -8.98
C GLU A 93 -38.36 -1.50 -7.65
N GLY A 94 -38.20 -0.16 -7.51
CA GLY A 94 -38.62 0.60 -6.31
C GLY A 94 -37.62 0.54 -5.16
N GLN A 95 -36.41 0.00 -5.38
CA GLN A 95 -35.28 0.04 -4.46
C GLN A 95 -34.22 1.01 -4.97
N SER A 96 -33.96 2.06 -4.20
CA SER A 96 -32.90 3.02 -4.51
C SER A 96 -31.59 2.60 -3.84
N PHE A 97 -30.50 2.57 -4.60
CA PHE A 97 -29.15 2.37 -4.09
C PHE A 97 -28.12 3.13 -4.94
N SER A 98 -26.93 3.30 -4.42
CA SER A 98 -25.84 3.97 -5.15
C SER A 98 -25.03 2.97 -5.97
N ILE A 99 -24.71 3.35 -7.22
CA ILE A 99 -23.84 2.60 -8.12
C ILE A 99 -22.80 3.54 -8.73
N ASP A 100 -21.59 3.07 -8.94
CA ASP A 100 -20.51 3.85 -9.56
C ASP A 100 -20.42 3.56 -11.05
N PRO A 101 -20.81 4.48 -11.93
CA PRO A 101 -20.71 4.29 -13.37
C PRO A 101 -19.31 4.61 -13.88
N THR A 102 -18.82 3.82 -14.83
CA THR A 102 -17.60 4.09 -15.60
C THR A 102 -17.86 3.83 -17.06
N ASN A 103 -17.68 4.85 -17.90
CA ASN A 103 -17.75 4.69 -19.34
C ASN A 103 -16.48 4.02 -19.85
N VAL A 104 -16.65 3.02 -20.72
CA VAL A 104 -15.57 2.21 -21.27
C VAL A 104 -15.81 1.91 -22.74
N ASP A 105 -14.76 1.59 -23.48
CA ASP A 105 -14.87 1.04 -24.83
C ASP A 105 -15.04 -0.49 -24.81
N SER A 106 -15.32 -1.06 -25.97
CA SER A 106 -15.55 -2.51 -26.12
C SER A 106 -14.30 -3.37 -25.85
N ALA A 107 -13.09 -2.79 -25.89
CA ALA A 107 -11.83 -3.47 -25.66
C ALA A 107 -11.43 -3.49 -24.17
N TYR A 108 -12.12 -2.73 -23.32
CA TYR A 108 -11.70 -2.47 -21.93
C TYR A 108 -11.53 -3.74 -21.09
N LEU A 109 -12.54 -4.64 -21.10
CA LEU A 109 -12.47 -5.85 -20.29
C LEU A 109 -11.30 -6.75 -20.74
N HIS A 110 -11.05 -6.85 -22.04
CA HIS A 110 -9.90 -7.59 -22.56
C HIS A 110 -8.57 -6.95 -22.16
N THR A 111 -8.48 -5.61 -22.23
CA THR A 111 -7.27 -4.87 -21.87
C THR A 111 -6.94 -5.02 -20.40
N MET A 112 -7.93 -4.95 -19.52
CA MET A 112 -7.77 -5.13 -18.09
C MET A 112 -7.63 -6.60 -17.67
N GLY A 113 -8.03 -7.55 -18.52
CA GLY A 113 -8.07 -8.98 -18.20
C GLY A 113 -9.24 -9.35 -17.28
N ILE A 114 -10.33 -8.58 -17.33
CA ILE A 114 -11.54 -8.78 -16.54
C ILE A 114 -12.37 -9.91 -17.14
N LYS A 115 -12.83 -10.84 -16.30
CA LYS A 115 -13.65 -11.97 -16.71
C LYS A 115 -15.13 -11.66 -16.56
N VAL A 116 -15.92 -11.96 -17.58
CA VAL A 116 -17.39 -12.01 -17.50
C VAL A 116 -17.77 -13.40 -17.01
N ILE A 117 -18.53 -13.47 -15.92
CA ILE A 117 -18.96 -14.73 -15.28
C ILE A 117 -20.37 -15.16 -15.69
N GLU A 118 -21.22 -14.19 -16.08
CA GLU A 118 -22.57 -14.43 -16.55
C GLU A 118 -22.88 -13.49 -17.71
N GLY A 119 -23.71 -13.94 -18.67
CA GLY A 119 -24.04 -13.17 -19.86
C GLY A 119 -22.91 -13.12 -20.88
N ARG A 120 -22.66 -11.95 -21.46
CA ARG A 120 -21.65 -11.77 -22.51
C ARG A 120 -20.85 -10.47 -22.36
N ASN A 121 -19.69 -10.43 -23.00
CA ASN A 121 -18.86 -9.22 -23.09
C ASN A 121 -19.43 -8.24 -24.17
N PHE A 122 -18.92 -7.00 -24.14
CA PHE A 122 -19.19 -5.98 -25.13
C PHE A 122 -18.75 -6.42 -26.54
N GLN A 123 -19.54 -6.02 -27.51
CA GLN A 123 -19.22 -6.14 -28.95
C GLN A 123 -19.12 -4.75 -29.57
N PRO A 124 -18.31 -4.55 -30.63
CA PRO A 124 -18.14 -3.24 -31.26
C PRO A 124 -19.42 -2.59 -31.79
N ALA A 125 -20.45 -3.41 -32.09
CA ALA A 125 -21.74 -2.94 -32.61
C ALA A 125 -22.79 -2.67 -31.51
N ASP A 126 -22.46 -2.92 -30.23
CA ASP A 126 -23.39 -2.69 -29.12
C ASP A 126 -23.55 -1.19 -28.86
N ASN A 127 -24.75 -0.80 -28.45
CA ASN A 127 -25.09 0.54 -28.02
C ASN A 127 -25.97 0.47 -26.76
N ASN A 128 -25.84 1.41 -25.83
CA ASN A 128 -26.64 1.51 -24.63
C ASN A 128 -26.72 0.20 -23.83
N VAL A 129 -25.57 -0.45 -23.66
CA VAL A 129 -25.43 -1.68 -22.89
C VAL A 129 -24.41 -1.48 -21.77
N ALA A 130 -24.56 -2.29 -20.73
CA ALA A 130 -23.66 -2.23 -19.59
C ALA A 130 -23.38 -3.62 -19.00
N ILE A 131 -22.26 -3.71 -18.28
CA ILE A 131 -21.84 -4.88 -17.50
C ILE A 131 -21.70 -4.43 -16.06
N ILE A 132 -22.24 -5.20 -15.14
CA ILE A 132 -22.20 -4.94 -13.69
C ILE A 132 -21.25 -5.90 -12.99
N ASN A 133 -20.81 -5.54 -11.79
CA ASN A 133 -20.07 -6.49 -10.95
C ASN A 133 -21.00 -7.41 -10.16
N LYS A 134 -20.43 -8.44 -9.56
CA LYS A 134 -21.17 -9.42 -8.77
C LYS A 134 -21.94 -8.78 -7.61
N SER A 135 -21.42 -7.72 -6.97
CA SER A 135 -22.10 -7.01 -5.87
C SER A 135 -23.37 -6.27 -6.34
N ALA A 136 -23.38 -5.78 -7.58
CA ALA A 136 -24.57 -5.17 -8.18
C ALA A 136 -25.56 -6.24 -8.65
N SER A 137 -25.10 -7.44 -9.04
CA SER A 137 -25.98 -8.53 -9.52
C SER A 137 -26.90 -9.11 -8.44
N ASP A 138 -26.63 -8.85 -7.16
CA ASP A 138 -27.54 -9.17 -6.07
C ASP A 138 -28.85 -8.35 -6.12
N ARG A 139 -28.86 -7.24 -6.87
CA ARG A 139 -29.98 -6.30 -6.97
C ARG A 139 -30.46 -6.06 -8.40
N ILE A 140 -29.62 -6.35 -9.39
CA ILE A 140 -29.89 -6.06 -10.79
C ILE A 140 -29.68 -7.33 -11.61
N ASN A 141 -30.69 -7.72 -12.38
CA ASN A 141 -30.63 -8.90 -13.24
C ASN A 141 -30.13 -8.56 -14.66
N ILE A 142 -29.56 -9.54 -15.37
CA ILE A 142 -29.26 -9.42 -16.80
C ILE A 142 -30.59 -9.20 -17.55
N GLY A 143 -30.57 -8.24 -18.50
CA GLY A 143 -31.74 -7.80 -19.24
C GLY A 143 -32.50 -6.62 -18.60
N SER A 144 -32.20 -6.26 -17.35
CA SER A 144 -32.74 -5.06 -16.73
C SER A 144 -32.29 -3.80 -17.45
N LYS A 145 -33.17 -2.80 -17.52
CA LYS A 145 -32.86 -1.46 -18.03
C LYS A 145 -32.71 -0.50 -16.87
N ILE A 146 -31.60 0.23 -16.86
CA ILE A 146 -31.27 1.18 -15.81
C ILE A 146 -31.11 2.56 -16.40
N LEU A 147 -31.74 3.55 -15.78
CA LEU A 147 -31.54 4.96 -16.06
C LEU A 147 -30.45 5.49 -15.12
N LEU A 148 -29.32 5.90 -15.66
CA LEU A 148 -28.20 6.44 -14.87
C LEU A 148 -28.34 7.94 -14.63
N GLU A 149 -28.77 8.67 -15.67
CA GLU A 149 -29.04 10.11 -15.61
C GLU A 149 -30.39 10.46 -16.22
N PRO A 150 -31.14 11.42 -15.68
CA PRO A 150 -32.51 11.73 -16.12
C PRO A 150 -32.64 12.14 -17.60
N GLU A 151 -31.56 12.68 -18.19
CA GLU A 151 -31.54 13.17 -19.58
C GLU A 151 -30.94 12.16 -20.56
N GLU A 152 -30.51 10.98 -20.07
CA GLU A 152 -29.87 9.95 -20.88
C GLU A 152 -30.79 8.78 -21.19
N ASP A 153 -30.45 8.02 -22.21
CA ASP A 153 -31.12 6.75 -22.54
C ASP A 153 -30.80 5.68 -21.49
N SER A 154 -31.78 4.83 -21.20
CA SER A 154 -31.57 3.67 -20.32
C SER A 154 -30.55 2.71 -20.93
N VAL A 155 -29.69 2.14 -20.08
CA VAL A 155 -28.73 1.11 -20.47
C VAL A 155 -29.26 -0.28 -20.11
N THR A 156 -29.03 -1.25 -20.99
CA THR A 156 -29.45 -2.66 -20.79
C THR A 156 -28.27 -3.46 -20.22
N ILE A 157 -28.48 -4.17 -19.12
CA ILE A 157 -27.45 -5.04 -18.53
C ILE A 157 -27.33 -6.32 -19.38
N ILE A 158 -26.11 -6.56 -19.89
CA ILE A 158 -25.83 -7.70 -20.78
C ILE A 158 -24.91 -8.75 -20.15
N GLY A 159 -24.27 -8.44 -19.04
CA GLY A 159 -23.37 -9.36 -18.36
C GLY A 159 -23.02 -8.95 -16.93
N VAL A 160 -22.44 -9.90 -16.24
CA VAL A 160 -21.89 -9.73 -14.89
C VAL A 160 -20.42 -10.09 -14.93
N CYS A 161 -19.56 -9.21 -14.46
CA CYS A 161 -18.14 -9.50 -14.31
C CYS A 161 -17.82 -10.04 -12.89
N ASP A 162 -16.71 -10.74 -12.80
CA ASP A 162 -16.19 -11.27 -11.54
C ASP A 162 -15.90 -10.14 -10.54
N HIS A 163 -15.54 -10.53 -9.32
CA HIS A 163 -15.15 -9.56 -8.30
C HIS A 163 -13.96 -8.72 -8.80
N ILE A 164 -14.17 -7.41 -8.81
CA ILE A 164 -13.13 -6.45 -9.15
C ILE A 164 -13.08 -5.41 -8.02
N ARG A 165 -11.87 -5.11 -7.56
CA ARG A 165 -11.65 -3.97 -6.71
C ARG A 165 -11.76 -2.69 -7.53
N TYR A 166 -12.90 -2.04 -7.41
CA TYR A 166 -13.21 -0.83 -8.17
C TYR A 166 -12.37 0.36 -7.72
N ASN A 167 -12.04 0.44 -6.43
CA ASN A 167 -11.32 1.55 -5.83
C ASN A 167 -10.12 1.08 -4.98
N THR A 168 -9.40 2.01 -4.36
CA THR A 168 -8.33 1.69 -3.41
C THR A 168 -8.88 0.93 -2.19
N THR A 169 -7.99 0.36 -1.37
CA THR A 169 -8.38 -0.34 -0.12
C THR A 169 -9.06 0.56 0.92
N ARG A 170 -9.10 1.88 0.69
CA ARG A 170 -9.87 2.83 1.53
C ARG A 170 -11.37 2.69 1.37
N ILE A 171 -11.82 2.09 0.29
CA ILE A 171 -13.22 1.85 -0.01
C ILE A 171 -13.45 0.35 -0.13
N ALA A 172 -14.59 -0.11 0.38
CA ALA A 172 -14.92 -1.53 0.37
C ALA A 172 -14.87 -2.13 -1.05
N SER A 173 -14.27 -3.30 -1.17
CA SER A 173 -14.10 -4.00 -2.46
C SER A 173 -15.42 -4.48 -3.07
N ASN A 174 -16.49 -4.56 -2.26
CA ASN A 174 -17.80 -5.06 -2.64
C ASN A 174 -18.78 -3.97 -3.08
N GLN A 175 -18.32 -2.75 -3.35
CA GLN A 175 -19.20 -1.68 -3.85
C GLN A 175 -19.79 -2.03 -5.21
N PRO A 176 -21.11 -1.78 -5.41
CA PRO A 176 -21.75 -1.94 -6.71
C PRO A 176 -21.17 -0.96 -7.72
N PHE A 177 -20.77 -1.45 -8.89
CA PHE A 177 -20.37 -0.60 -10.00
C PHE A 177 -20.93 -1.12 -11.34
N ILE A 178 -20.94 -0.24 -12.34
CA ILE A 178 -21.45 -0.51 -13.66
C ILE A 178 -20.47 0.02 -14.73
N LEU A 179 -20.09 -0.83 -15.65
CA LEU A 179 -19.32 -0.49 -16.83
C LEU A 179 -20.29 -0.22 -17.97
N VAL A 180 -20.31 1.01 -18.47
CA VAL A 180 -21.22 1.44 -19.52
C VAL A 180 -20.46 1.55 -20.83
N LEU A 181 -20.95 0.91 -21.90
CA LEU A 181 -20.40 1.07 -23.23
C LEU A 181 -20.83 2.42 -23.82
N LYS A 182 -20.05 3.45 -23.55
CA LYS A 182 -20.24 4.81 -24.07
C LYS A 182 -18.89 5.46 -24.40
N PRO A 183 -18.87 6.44 -25.33
CA PRO A 183 -17.72 7.28 -25.52
C PRO A 183 -17.33 7.97 -24.22
N SER A 184 -16.08 7.88 -23.85
CA SER A 184 -15.52 8.44 -22.63
C SER A 184 -15.46 9.98 -22.70
N THR A 185 -15.90 10.66 -21.65
CA THR A 185 -15.81 12.12 -21.47
C THR A 185 -14.51 12.53 -20.78
N ARG A 186 -13.99 11.67 -19.91
CA ARG A 186 -12.63 11.78 -19.33
C ARG A 186 -11.83 10.61 -19.87
N ILE A 187 -10.62 10.85 -20.40
CA ILE A 187 -9.96 9.80 -21.16
C ILE A 187 -8.75 9.28 -20.42
N HIS A 188 -8.87 8.05 -19.92
CA HIS A 188 -7.76 7.22 -19.50
C HIS A 188 -7.44 6.23 -20.62
N LEU A 189 -6.19 6.25 -21.06
CA LEU A 189 -5.64 5.26 -21.98
C LEU A 189 -5.09 4.10 -21.16
N ASN A 190 -5.65 2.93 -21.36
CA ASN A 190 -5.19 1.68 -20.76
C ASN A 190 -4.51 0.82 -21.81
N LEU A 191 -3.34 0.29 -21.49
CA LEU A 191 -2.54 -0.53 -22.37
C LEU A 191 -2.15 -1.81 -21.65
N SER A 192 -2.44 -2.98 -22.23
CA SER A 192 -1.90 -4.24 -21.73
C SER A 192 -0.65 -4.64 -22.52
N ILE A 193 0.41 -5.04 -21.78
CA ILE A 193 1.68 -5.47 -22.34
C ILE A 193 1.88 -6.96 -22.04
N ALA A 194 2.30 -7.73 -23.06
CA ALA A 194 2.62 -9.14 -22.90
C ALA A 194 3.74 -9.35 -21.87
N THR A 195 3.62 -10.36 -21.03
CA THR A 195 4.61 -10.69 -19.99
C THR A 195 6.00 -11.01 -20.56
N SER A 196 6.06 -11.50 -21.82
CA SER A 196 7.31 -11.83 -22.53
C SER A 196 7.98 -10.63 -23.19
N ALA A 197 7.31 -9.46 -23.23
CA ALA A 197 7.83 -8.28 -23.91
C ALA A 197 8.85 -7.52 -23.05
N ASP A 198 9.78 -6.83 -23.71
CA ASP A 198 10.62 -5.81 -23.05
C ASP A 198 9.75 -4.60 -22.69
N THR A 199 9.23 -4.61 -21.49
CA THR A 199 8.30 -3.61 -20.96
C THR A 199 8.85 -2.19 -21.07
N LYS A 200 10.16 -1.97 -20.80
CA LYS A 200 10.76 -0.63 -20.86
C LYS A 200 10.79 -0.09 -22.29
N ARG A 201 11.10 -0.96 -23.25
CA ARG A 201 11.11 -0.61 -24.67
C ARG A 201 9.71 -0.27 -25.15
N VAL A 202 8.73 -1.12 -24.86
CA VAL A 202 7.32 -0.92 -25.23
C VAL A 202 6.79 0.37 -24.60
N GLN A 203 7.03 0.60 -23.31
CA GLN A 203 6.62 1.81 -22.61
C GLN A 203 7.22 3.08 -23.24
N LYS A 204 8.51 3.05 -23.61
CA LYS A 204 9.16 4.19 -24.28
C LYS A 204 8.52 4.48 -25.63
N GLN A 205 8.36 3.45 -26.48
CA GLN A 205 7.74 3.61 -27.80
C GLN A 205 6.30 4.12 -27.71
N ALA A 206 5.52 3.59 -26.76
CA ALA A 206 4.15 4.05 -26.54
C ALA A 206 4.10 5.51 -26.06
N ASN A 207 4.99 5.90 -25.14
CA ASN A 207 5.10 7.30 -24.70
C ASN A 207 5.46 8.24 -25.86
N ASP A 208 6.40 7.86 -26.71
CA ASP A 208 6.81 8.66 -27.86
C ASP A 208 5.62 8.89 -28.82
N ILE A 209 4.79 7.86 -29.03
CA ILE A 209 3.56 7.97 -29.83
C ILE A 209 2.54 8.88 -29.16
N ILE A 210 2.23 8.65 -27.89
CA ILE A 210 1.26 9.43 -27.11
C ILE A 210 1.64 10.91 -27.11
N GLN A 211 2.91 11.21 -26.82
CA GLN A 211 3.40 12.60 -26.81
C GLN A 211 3.38 13.25 -28.19
N ARG A 212 3.65 12.50 -29.26
CA ARG A 212 3.62 13.02 -30.62
C ARG A 212 2.21 13.35 -31.07
N GLU A 213 1.27 12.41 -30.92
CA GLU A 213 -0.10 12.57 -31.41
C GLU A 213 -0.92 13.58 -30.56
N LEU A 214 -0.58 13.76 -29.29
CA LEU A 214 -1.33 14.64 -28.37
C LEU A 214 -0.64 16.00 -28.14
N ARG A 215 0.55 16.23 -28.69
CA ARG A 215 1.27 17.50 -28.49
C ARG A 215 0.49 18.73 -28.97
N ASP A 216 -0.27 18.59 -30.05
CA ASP A 216 -1.02 19.69 -30.64
C ASP A 216 -2.39 19.86 -29.97
N VAL A 217 -2.96 18.80 -29.39
CA VAL A 217 -4.22 18.86 -28.63
C VAL A 217 -4.03 19.66 -27.34
N SER A 218 -2.87 19.55 -26.69
CA SER A 218 -2.56 20.32 -25.47
C SER A 218 -2.40 21.83 -25.69
N LYS A 219 -2.29 22.28 -26.95
CA LYS A 219 -2.19 23.69 -27.34
C LYS A 219 -3.54 24.33 -27.70
N LEU A 220 -4.62 23.54 -27.78
CA LEU A 220 -5.96 24.04 -28.08
C LEU A 220 -6.55 24.76 -26.85
N LYS A 221 -6.36 26.06 -26.87
CA LYS A 221 -7.06 27.18 -26.25
C LYS A 221 -8.11 26.85 -25.18
N THR A 222 -7.75 27.06 -23.94
CA THR A 222 -8.73 27.43 -22.91
C THR A 222 -8.37 28.81 -22.38
N GLN A 223 -9.30 29.73 -22.44
CA GLN A 223 -9.15 31.15 -22.12
C GLN A 223 -9.11 31.45 -20.60
N GLU A 224 -8.99 30.42 -19.76
CA GLU A 224 -8.90 30.53 -18.31
C GLU A 224 -7.57 29.98 -17.78
N ASP A 225 -6.75 30.83 -17.18
CA ASP A 225 -5.40 30.52 -16.64
C ASP A 225 -5.32 29.28 -15.71
N LYS A 226 -6.39 28.92 -15.04
CA LYS A 226 -6.45 27.71 -14.17
C LYS A 226 -6.59 26.40 -14.95
N LEU A 227 -7.42 26.41 -16.00
CA LEU A 227 -7.63 25.26 -16.89
C LEU A 227 -6.40 25.03 -17.78
N GLU A 228 -5.71 26.09 -18.21
CA GLU A 228 -4.47 26.00 -18.98
C GLU A 228 -3.34 25.34 -18.19
N LYS A 229 -3.19 25.65 -16.88
CA LYS A 229 -2.25 24.97 -15.98
C LYS A 229 -2.62 23.51 -15.73
N MET A 230 -3.90 23.15 -15.72
CA MET A 230 -4.34 21.77 -15.62
C MET A 230 -4.17 21.03 -16.96
N ALA A 231 -4.51 21.65 -18.08
CA ALA A 231 -4.36 21.09 -19.41
C ALA A 231 -2.89 20.88 -19.80
N SER A 232 -1.97 21.73 -19.36
CA SER A 232 -0.53 21.58 -19.61
C SER A 232 0.10 20.35 -18.94
N LYS A 233 -0.63 19.70 -18.02
CA LYS A 233 -0.19 18.47 -17.32
C LYS A 233 -0.46 17.21 -18.14
N TYR A 234 -1.21 17.30 -19.24
CA TYR A 234 -1.61 16.16 -20.08
C TYR A 234 -0.97 16.23 -21.47
N PRO A 235 -0.68 15.09 -22.11
CA PRO A 235 -0.85 13.72 -21.61
C PRO A 235 0.15 13.38 -20.50
N THR A 236 -0.30 12.57 -19.53
CA THR A 236 0.63 12.04 -18.53
C THR A 236 1.50 10.94 -19.14
N PRO A 237 2.74 10.75 -18.68
CA PRO A 237 3.53 9.63 -19.11
C PRO A 237 2.81 8.30 -18.85
N LEU A 238 2.91 7.37 -19.80
CA LEU A 238 2.42 6.00 -19.62
C LEU A 238 3.23 5.32 -18.49
N VAL A 239 2.56 4.94 -17.43
CA VAL A 239 3.16 4.30 -16.26
C VAL A 239 2.46 2.98 -15.94
N SER A 240 3.14 2.05 -15.28
CA SER A 240 2.50 0.82 -14.82
C SER A 240 1.41 1.12 -13.78
N PHE A 241 0.37 0.28 -13.75
CA PHE A 241 -0.68 0.37 -12.74
C PHE A 241 -0.10 0.40 -11.32
N ASN A 242 0.86 -0.47 -11.02
CA ASN A 242 1.51 -0.53 -9.70
C ASN A 242 2.16 0.80 -9.31
N LYS A 243 2.76 1.54 -10.26
CA LYS A 243 3.29 2.87 -9.99
C LYS A 243 2.20 3.89 -9.70
N LYS A 244 1.07 3.84 -10.42
CA LYS A 244 -0.09 4.67 -10.13
C LYS A 244 -0.70 4.36 -8.76
N LEU A 245 -0.74 3.09 -8.40
CA LEU A 245 -1.16 2.63 -7.07
C LEU A 245 -0.24 3.22 -5.98
N GLU A 246 1.08 3.18 -6.19
CA GLU A 246 2.05 3.79 -5.28
C GLU A 246 1.82 5.31 -5.13
N GLU A 247 1.57 6.02 -6.23
CA GLU A 247 1.22 7.45 -6.22
C GLU A 247 -0.07 7.72 -5.41
N SER A 248 -1.06 6.82 -5.50
CA SER A 248 -2.34 6.94 -4.76
C SER A 248 -2.18 6.77 -3.25
N TYR A 249 -1.13 6.07 -2.80
CA TYR A 249 -0.79 5.87 -1.38
C TYR A 249 0.46 6.65 -0.94
N GLU A 250 0.89 7.66 -1.71
CA GLU A 250 2.13 8.39 -1.43
C GLU A 250 2.16 9.03 -0.04
N SER A 251 1.01 9.54 0.45
CA SER A 251 0.89 10.15 1.77
C SER A 251 1.13 9.13 2.88
N GLU A 252 0.57 7.93 2.75
CA GLU A 252 0.73 6.83 3.70
C GLU A 252 2.16 6.30 3.69
N PHE A 253 2.73 6.08 2.50
CA PHE A 253 4.12 5.63 2.40
C PHE A 253 5.12 6.65 2.95
N ARG A 254 4.87 7.95 2.77
CA ARG A 254 5.66 8.99 3.45
C ARG A 254 5.53 8.91 4.96
N PHE A 255 4.32 8.76 5.48
CA PHE A 255 4.08 8.60 6.91
C PHE A 255 4.80 7.37 7.47
N PHE A 256 4.70 6.20 6.80
CA PHE A 256 5.40 4.98 7.21
C PHE A 256 6.91 5.13 7.19
N LYS A 257 7.46 5.86 6.20
CA LYS A 257 8.88 6.19 6.14
C LYS A 257 9.33 7.02 7.35
N TRP A 258 8.54 7.99 7.78
CA TRP A 258 8.84 8.77 8.98
C TRP A 258 8.78 7.92 10.26
N ILE A 259 7.81 7.04 10.39
CA ILE A 259 7.73 6.08 11.51
C ILE A 259 8.94 5.15 11.52
N PHE A 260 9.39 4.66 10.36
CA PHE A 260 10.61 3.86 10.25
C PHE A 260 11.85 4.61 10.77
N ILE A 261 12.06 5.85 10.32
CA ILE A 261 13.19 6.68 10.75
C ILE A 261 13.11 6.93 12.26
N LEU A 262 11.93 7.28 12.77
CA LEU A 262 11.71 7.52 14.20
C LEU A 262 11.98 6.25 15.03
N SER A 263 11.51 5.09 14.59
CA SER A 263 11.76 3.80 15.22
C SER A 263 13.25 3.48 15.30
N LEU A 264 14.00 3.74 14.22
CA LEU A 264 15.46 3.56 14.20
C LEU A 264 16.15 4.47 15.21
N ILE A 265 15.81 5.76 15.22
CA ILE A 265 16.38 6.75 16.14
C ILE A 265 16.08 6.35 17.62
N CYS A 266 14.82 6.02 17.93
CA CYS A 266 14.44 5.60 19.27
C CYS A 266 15.17 4.33 19.71
N THR A 267 15.34 3.37 18.82
CA THR A 267 16.10 2.15 19.11
C THR A 267 17.58 2.46 19.39
N LEU A 268 18.21 3.34 18.61
CA LEU A 268 19.58 3.76 18.82
C LEU A 268 19.76 4.49 20.17
N ILE A 269 18.85 5.40 20.52
CA ILE A 269 18.85 6.10 21.82
C ILE A 269 18.72 5.08 22.97
N THR A 270 17.85 4.08 22.80
CA THR A 270 17.68 3.01 23.79
C THR A 270 18.97 2.21 23.98
N LEU A 271 19.65 1.86 22.88
CA LEU A 271 20.93 1.14 22.94
C LEU A 271 22.01 1.96 23.67
N ILE A 272 22.13 3.25 23.37
CA ILE A 272 23.05 4.15 24.08
C ILE A 272 22.70 4.22 25.57
N GLY A 273 21.42 4.38 25.92
CA GLY A 273 20.95 4.42 27.30
C GLY A 273 21.26 3.14 28.06
N VAL A 274 21.00 1.98 27.46
CA VAL A 274 21.33 0.66 28.02
C VAL A 274 22.84 0.50 28.20
N PHE A 275 23.62 0.87 27.19
CA PHE A 275 25.07 0.80 27.23
C PHE A 275 25.64 1.66 28.40
N CYS A 276 25.21 2.93 28.50
CA CYS A 276 25.64 3.82 29.58
C CYS A 276 25.23 3.30 30.97
N LEU A 277 24.01 2.75 31.10
CA LEU A 277 23.58 2.17 32.37
C LEU A 277 24.40 0.94 32.74
N MET A 278 24.71 0.09 31.78
CA MET A 278 25.56 -1.09 32.01
C MET A 278 26.99 -0.72 32.42
N MET A 279 27.57 0.30 31.81
CA MET A 279 28.88 0.81 32.27
C MET A 279 28.83 1.28 33.70
N PHE A 280 27.83 2.09 34.05
CA PHE A 280 27.64 2.57 35.41
C PHE A 280 27.40 1.43 36.42
N GLU A 281 26.53 0.47 36.09
CA GLU A 281 26.22 -0.67 36.96
C GLU A 281 27.45 -1.58 37.15
N SER A 282 28.25 -1.76 36.11
CA SER A 282 29.50 -2.51 36.17
C SER A 282 30.51 -1.86 37.12
N GLU A 283 30.67 -0.55 37.06
CA GLU A 283 31.58 0.19 37.93
C GLU A 283 31.07 0.18 39.37
N TYR A 284 29.77 0.42 39.58
CA TYR A 284 29.14 0.39 40.92
C TYR A 284 29.29 -0.97 41.60
N ARG A 285 29.18 -2.08 40.84
CA ARG A 285 29.29 -3.46 41.40
C ARG A 285 30.69 -4.06 41.29
N ARG A 286 31.69 -3.27 40.92
CA ARG A 286 33.05 -3.74 40.63
C ARG A 286 33.64 -4.52 41.79
N LYS A 287 33.45 -4.01 43.06
CA LYS A 287 33.92 -4.69 44.28
C LYS A 287 33.18 -6.02 44.52
N GLU A 288 31.84 -6.05 44.34
CA GLU A 288 31.03 -7.29 44.43
C GLU A 288 31.46 -8.37 43.44
N ILE A 289 31.65 -7.96 42.16
CA ILE A 289 32.14 -8.85 41.12
C ILE A 289 33.54 -9.37 41.42
N GLY A 290 34.44 -8.50 41.91
CA GLY A 290 35.80 -8.89 42.34
C GLY A 290 35.78 -9.94 43.43
N ILE A 291 35.03 -9.74 44.51
CA ILE A 291 34.87 -10.69 45.64
C ILE A 291 34.33 -12.05 45.13
N ARG A 292 33.33 -12.06 44.30
CA ARG A 292 32.76 -13.31 43.72
C ARG A 292 33.77 -14.08 42.88
N LYS A 293 34.59 -13.35 42.08
CA LYS A 293 35.67 -13.98 41.30
C LYS A 293 36.75 -14.63 42.19
N VAL A 294 37.14 -13.95 43.28
CA VAL A 294 38.10 -14.52 44.25
C VAL A 294 37.48 -15.73 44.96
N ALA A 295 36.16 -15.75 45.16
CA ALA A 295 35.40 -16.88 45.70
C ALA A 295 35.15 -18.00 44.66
N GLY A 296 35.71 -17.91 43.45
CA GLY A 296 35.65 -18.95 42.41
C GLY A 296 34.50 -18.83 41.38
N ALA A 297 33.76 -17.73 41.39
CA ALA A 297 32.70 -17.54 40.39
C ALA A 297 33.23 -17.45 38.95
N THR A 298 32.63 -18.16 38.03
CA THR A 298 32.96 -18.11 36.60
C THR A 298 32.48 -16.82 35.92
N SER A 299 33.15 -16.42 34.85
CA SER A 299 32.70 -15.25 34.08
C SER A 299 31.27 -15.42 33.55
N GLY A 300 30.84 -16.65 33.22
CA GLY A 300 29.48 -16.95 32.79
C GLY A 300 28.41 -16.71 33.84
N GLU A 301 28.70 -17.05 35.10
CA GLU A 301 27.78 -16.81 36.24
C GLU A 301 27.58 -15.33 36.48
N ILE A 302 28.67 -14.51 36.38
CA ILE A 302 28.61 -13.06 36.52
C ILE A 302 27.77 -12.43 35.37
N VAL A 303 28.01 -12.84 34.14
CA VAL A 303 27.22 -12.41 32.97
C VAL A 303 25.75 -12.81 33.13
N GLY A 304 25.46 -14.05 33.52
CA GLY A 304 24.11 -14.52 33.79
C GLY A 304 23.39 -13.73 34.87
N MET A 305 24.08 -13.34 35.94
CA MET A 305 23.53 -12.49 37.00
C MET A 305 23.14 -11.10 36.49
N LEU A 306 23.99 -10.47 35.69
CA LEU A 306 23.72 -9.17 35.12
C LEU A 306 22.56 -9.23 34.11
N CYS A 307 22.53 -10.24 33.23
CA CYS A 307 21.46 -10.41 32.24
C CYS A 307 20.09 -10.67 32.87
N LYS A 308 20.03 -11.52 33.91
CA LYS A 308 18.79 -11.84 34.64
C LYS A 308 18.12 -10.60 35.24
N GLN A 309 18.88 -9.55 35.52
CA GLN A 309 18.37 -8.32 36.11
C GLN A 309 17.62 -7.44 35.06
N TYR A 310 17.98 -7.52 33.77
CA TYR A 310 17.39 -6.71 32.74
C TYR A 310 16.28 -7.43 31.95
N LEU A 311 16.27 -8.76 31.97
CA LEU A 311 15.25 -9.56 31.30
C LEU A 311 13.82 -9.19 31.74
N PRO A 312 13.50 -9.03 33.07
CA PRO A 312 12.16 -8.57 33.45
C PRO A 312 11.82 -7.19 32.92
N LEU A 313 12.79 -6.27 32.87
CA LEU A 313 12.58 -4.93 32.35
C LEU A 313 12.19 -4.95 30.84
N ILE A 314 12.89 -5.76 30.05
CA ILE A 314 12.59 -5.96 28.64
C ILE A 314 11.18 -6.54 28.46
N LEU A 315 10.86 -7.61 29.20
CA LEU A 315 9.56 -8.29 29.12
C LEU A 315 8.40 -7.41 29.56
N ILE A 316 8.55 -6.65 30.65
CA ILE A 316 7.52 -5.72 31.16
C ILE A 316 7.31 -4.59 30.15
N SER A 317 8.39 -4.01 29.61
CA SER A 317 8.29 -2.95 28.60
C SER A 317 7.60 -3.45 27.32
N PHE A 318 7.91 -4.67 26.88
CA PHE A 318 7.24 -5.31 25.75
C PHE A 318 5.76 -5.58 26.05
N ALA A 319 5.44 -6.19 27.20
CA ALA A 319 4.07 -6.51 27.60
C ALA A 319 3.20 -5.24 27.75
N ALA A 320 3.80 -4.13 28.18
CA ALA A 320 3.12 -2.84 28.20
C ALA A 320 2.95 -2.26 26.78
N ALA A 321 3.97 -2.33 25.92
CA ALA A 321 3.94 -1.73 24.58
C ALA A 321 2.99 -2.46 23.60
N ALA A 322 2.92 -3.79 23.70
CA ALA A 322 2.17 -4.62 22.77
C ALA A 322 0.68 -4.24 22.64
N PRO A 323 -0.10 -4.05 23.73
CA PRO A 323 -1.51 -3.66 23.60
C PRO A 323 -1.68 -2.25 23.01
N PHE A 324 -0.81 -1.30 23.33
CA PHE A 324 -0.87 0.04 22.75
C PHE A 324 -0.55 0.03 21.26
N ALA A 325 0.45 -0.75 20.85
CA ALA A 325 0.78 -0.92 19.44
C ALA A 325 -0.35 -1.62 18.67
N ALA A 326 -0.97 -2.64 19.26
CA ALA A 326 -2.13 -3.32 18.67
C ALA A 326 -3.32 -2.37 18.51
N LEU A 327 -3.63 -1.57 19.52
CA LEU A 327 -4.71 -0.59 19.47
C LEU A 327 -4.46 0.49 18.41
N SER A 328 -3.27 1.08 18.41
CA SER A 328 -2.88 2.10 17.41
C SER A 328 -2.86 1.51 15.99
N GLY A 329 -2.36 0.29 15.84
CA GLY A 329 -2.38 -0.43 14.56
C GLY A 329 -3.81 -0.68 14.09
N HIS A 330 -4.69 -1.17 14.96
CA HIS A 330 -6.10 -1.38 14.63
C HIS A 330 -6.80 -0.08 14.24
N GLN A 331 -6.59 1.02 14.97
CA GLN A 331 -7.12 2.32 14.59
C GLN A 331 -6.64 2.78 13.22
N THR A 332 -5.36 2.59 12.90
CA THR A 332 -4.83 2.97 11.58
C THR A 332 -5.39 2.08 10.48
N LEU A 333 -5.47 0.77 10.71
CA LEU A 333 -6.05 -0.17 9.75
C LEU A 333 -7.54 0.13 9.49
N SER A 334 -8.28 0.61 10.48
CA SER A 334 -9.69 0.96 10.32
C SER A 334 -9.97 2.14 9.37
N TYR A 335 -8.95 2.90 8.95
CA TYR A 335 -9.07 3.85 7.84
C TYR A 335 -9.16 3.18 6.47
N PHE A 336 -8.85 1.89 6.40
CA PHE A 336 -8.98 1.08 5.20
C PHE A 336 -10.14 0.11 5.42
N GLU A 337 -11.10 0.11 4.52
CA GLU A 337 -12.23 -0.84 4.58
C GLU A 337 -11.76 -2.26 4.36
N ASP A 338 -10.84 -2.43 3.38
CA ASP A 338 -10.15 -3.69 3.12
C ASP A 338 -8.71 -3.60 3.61
N HIS A 339 -8.40 -4.31 4.67
CA HIS A 339 -7.08 -4.29 5.31
C HIS A 339 -6.65 -5.69 5.78
N VAL A 340 -5.38 -5.82 6.12
CA VAL A 340 -4.87 -7.06 6.70
C VAL A 340 -5.55 -7.35 8.05
N SER A 341 -5.99 -8.59 8.26
CA SER A 341 -6.62 -8.97 9.52
C SER A 341 -5.60 -9.05 10.67
N MET A 342 -5.90 -8.43 11.82
CA MET A 342 -5.01 -8.48 13.01
C MET A 342 -4.60 -9.90 13.42
N PRO A 343 -5.49 -10.91 13.40
CA PRO A 343 -5.07 -12.29 13.70
C PRO A 343 -4.03 -12.88 12.75
N SER A 344 -3.94 -12.42 11.50
CA SER A 344 -2.95 -12.95 10.54
C SER A 344 -1.54 -12.41 10.78
N ILE A 345 -1.40 -11.32 11.52
CA ILE A 345 -0.12 -10.64 11.77
C ILE A 345 0.39 -10.77 13.20
N TRP A 346 -0.17 -11.72 13.98
CA TRP A 346 0.23 -11.96 15.38
C TRP A 346 1.74 -12.18 15.56
N TRP A 347 2.40 -12.73 14.56
CA TRP A 347 3.83 -13.04 14.54
C TRP A 347 4.73 -11.79 14.55
N VAL A 348 4.18 -10.61 14.24
CA VAL A 348 4.90 -9.32 14.33
C VAL A 348 5.32 -9.03 15.78
N PHE A 349 4.51 -9.40 16.76
CA PHE A 349 4.78 -9.18 18.18
C PHE A 349 6.01 -9.97 18.66
N PRO A 350 6.07 -11.30 18.56
CA PRO A 350 7.27 -12.03 18.95
C PRO A 350 8.50 -11.65 18.11
N LEU A 351 8.34 -11.30 16.84
CA LEU A 351 9.43 -10.83 16.02
C LEU A 351 10.02 -9.51 16.55
N ALA A 352 9.19 -8.54 16.94
CA ALA A 352 9.63 -7.30 17.55
C ALA A 352 10.37 -7.55 18.88
N LEU A 353 9.89 -8.50 19.71
CA LEU A 353 10.58 -8.91 20.93
C LEU A 353 11.97 -9.48 20.62
N VAL A 354 12.09 -10.32 19.61
CA VAL A 354 13.38 -10.91 19.20
C VAL A 354 14.33 -9.83 18.65
N ILE A 355 13.83 -8.90 17.82
CA ILE A 355 14.66 -7.84 17.24
C ILE A 355 15.12 -6.86 18.34
N VAL A 356 14.22 -6.15 18.97
CA VAL A 356 14.57 -5.10 19.96
C VAL A 356 15.18 -5.73 21.22
N GLY A 357 14.52 -6.76 21.78
CA GLY A 357 15.00 -7.46 22.97
C GLY A 357 16.33 -8.17 22.72
N GLY A 358 16.50 -8.79 21.55
CA GLY A 358 17.73 -9.45 21.15
C GLY A 358 18.91 -8.48 21.00
N ILE A 359 18.71 -7.34 20.34
CA ILE A 359 19.78 -6.32 20.18
C ILE A 359 20.15 -5.72 21.57
N VAL A 360 19.17 -5.41 22.40
CA VAL A 360 19.39 -4.92 23.77
C VAL A 360 20.12 -5.97 24.62
N MET A 361 19.67 -7.23 24.56
CA MET A 361 20.31 -8.32 25.29
C MET A 361 21.74 -8.58 24.78
N ALA A 362 21.98 -8.51 23.49
CA ALA A 362 23.32 -8.61 22.92
C ALA A 362 24.26 -7.49 23.43
N THR A 363 23.74 -6.25 23.52
CA THR A 363 24.49 -5.12 24.10
C THR A 363 24.85 -5.36 25.55
N ILE A 364 23.89 -5.85 26.35
CA ILE A 364 24.10 -6.22 27.76
C ILE A 364 25.14 -7.34 27.88
N LEU A 365 25.03 -8.38 27.07
CA LEU A 365 25.95 -9.52 27.05
C LEU A 365 27.37 -9.07 26.73
N LEU A 366 27.56 -8.29 25.67
CA LEU A 366 28.88 -7.79 25.25
C LEU A 366 29.55 -6.96 26.35
N GLN A 367 28.80 -6.05 26.97
CA GLN A 367 29.32 -5.18 28.03
C GLN A 367 29.60 -5.98 29.32
N SER A 368 28.67 -6.88 29.71
CA SER A 368 28.85 -7.75 30.87
C SER A 368 30.07 -8.67 30.71
N TRP A 369 30.29 -9.19 29.50
CA TRP A 369 31.45 -10.04 29.18
C TRP A 369 32.79 -9.27 29.35
N ARG A 370 32.84 -8.02 28.85
CA ARG A 370 34.02 -7.17 29.05
C ARG A 370 34.32 -6.97 30.55
N THR A 371 33.33 -6.59 31.36
CA THR A 371 33.46 -6.43 32.81
C THR A 371 33.84 -7.73 33.50
N ALA A 372 33.25 -8.86 33.09
CA ALA A 372 33.58 -10.15 33.67
C ALA A 372 34.99 -10.67 33.34
N ARG A 373 35.70 -10.11 32.36
CA ARG A 373 37.08 -10.43 32.05
C ARG A 373 38.12 -9.54 32.70
N GLU A 374 37.72 -8.44 33.33
CA GLU A 374 38.66 -7.56 34.05
C GLU A 374 39.40 -8.30 35.17
N ASN A 375 40.68 -7.94 35.40
CA ASN A 375 41.51 -8.57 36.41
C ASN A 375 40.99 -8.19 37.82
N PRO A 376 40.66 -9.18 38.68
CA PRO A 376 40.10 -8.93 40.01
C PRO A 376 41.05 -8.10 40.92
N VAL A 377 42.37 -8.17 40.70
CA VAL A 377 43.36 -7.39 41.48
C VAL A 377 43.16 -5.88 41.29
N ASN A 378 42.87 -5.43 40.08
CA ASN A 378 42.59 -4.03 39.76
C ASN A 378 41.23 -3.54 40.31
N SER A 379 40.30 -4.47 40.58
CA SER A 379 38.97 -4.17 41.11
C SER A 379 38.93 -3.95 42.62
N ILE A 380 39.97 -4.42 43.34
CA ILE A 380 40.06 -4.33 44.80
C ILE A 380 41.00 -3.19 45.22
N LYS A 381 41.97 -2.79 44.39
CA LYS A 381 43.00 -1.76 44.66
C LYS A 381 42.57 -0.30 44.45
N THR A 382 41.38 -0.03 43.96
CA THR A 382 40.90 1.34 43.80
C THR A 382 40.28 1.83 45.09
N GLU A 383 41.05 2.50 45.91
CA GLU A 383 40.64 3.53 46.85
C GLU A 383 40.64 4.88 46.17
#